data_23ed690f90609b41fbdaf0a8e228bb1e
#
_entry.id   23ed690f90609b41fbdaf0a8e228bb1e
#
_cell.length_a   1.000
_cell.length_b   1.000
_cell.length_c   1.000
_cell.angle_alpha   90.00
_cell.angle_beta   90.00
_cell.angle_gamma   90.00
#
_symmetry.space_group_name_H-M   'P 1'
#
loop_
_entity.id
_entity.type
_entity.pdbx_description
1 polymer ?
#
loop_
_entity_poly.entity_id
_entity_poly.type
_entity_poly.pdbx_seq_one_letter_code
_entity_poly.pdbx_strand_id
1 'polypeptide(L)'
;MPVARAFRWSILAASLAASAALALGGCMQTAGPVAVMQPRPDLDSMAYGQPYSAPQPVVVANNGGGAIAALSNSFASSPAPMPVGYAAPMTVRNGASYHLDAGDKLRVVVYGQEGLTNSYSIDAGGSITMPLIGAVSARGRTTAGLAGEIAARLRNGYIREPSVAVEIETYRPFFILGEVLAPGQYPYVPNMTVESAVAIAGGFSPRAKRDVVTVTHTENGGSMRAVVPLGTPLNPGDTVFVGERWF
;
A
#
# COMPACT_ATOMS: atom_id res chain seq x y z
N MET A 1 -55.86 13.46 23.48
CA MET A 1 -56.17 12.06 23.78
C MET A 1 -55.10 11.18 23.15
N PRO A 2 -54.31 10.44 23.93
CA PRO A 2 -53.18 9.64 23.46
C PRO A 2 -53.62 8.21 23.16
N VAL A 3 -53.06 7.60 22.14
CA VAL A 3 -53.10 6.13 22.00
C VAL A 3 -51.67 5.62 21.80
N ALA A 4 -51.12 5.18 22.90
CA ALA A 4 -49.94 4.34 22.93
C ALA A 4 -50.30 2.93 22.42
N ARG A 5 -49.45 2.36 21.56
CA ARG A 5 -49.40 0.91 21.32
C ARG A 5 -48.00 0.40 21.52
N ALA A 6 -47.82 -0.14 22.70
CA ALA A 6 -46.77 -1.06 23.04
C ALA A 6 -46.84 -2.32 22.17
N PHE A 7 -45.74 -2.76 21.58
CA PHE A 7 -45.63 -4.11 21.03
C PHE A 7 -44.58 -4.90 21.82
N ARG A 8 -45.08 -6.03 22.28
CA ARG A 8 -44.54 -6.88 23.34
C ARG A 8 -43.41 -7.76 22.82
N TRP A 9 -42.43 -7.89 23.69
CA TRP A 9 -41.38 -8.90 23.70
C TRP A 9 -41.96 -10.31 23.67
N SER A 10 -41.39 -11.20 22.90
CA SER A 10 -41.51 -12.64 23.08
C SER A 10 -40.13 -13.29 23.03
N ILE A 11 -39.68 -13.65 24.21
CA ILE A 11 -38.60 -14.57 24.48
C ILE A 11 -39.09 -15.97 24.22
N LEU A 12 -38.37 -16.79 23.48
CA LEU A 12 -38.43 -18.25 23.59
C LEU A 12 -37.01 -18.80 23.44
N ALA A 13 -36.52 -19.27 24.54
CA ALA A 13 -35.37 -20.14 24.69
C ALA A 13 -35.79 -21.60 24.47
N ALA A 14 -34.89 -22.41 24.05
CA ALA A 14 -34.73 -23.88 24.21
C ALA A 14 -34.03 -24.41 22.98
N SER A 15 -33.11 -25.34 22.98
CA SER A 15 -32.48 -26.23 23.97
C SER A 15 -31.34 -26.98 23.30
N LEU A 16 -30.30 -27.13 24.00
CA LEU A 16 -29.36 -28.24 24.18
C LEU A 16 -29.58 -29.50 23.31
N ALA A 17 -28.53 -29.94 22.61
CA ALA A 17 -28.16 -31.35 22.52
C ALA A 17 -26.67 -31.51 22.16
N ALA A 18 -25.95 -32.14 23.08
CA ALA A 18 -24.60 -32.61 22.97
C ALA A 18 -24.48 -33.84 22.05
N SER A 19 -23.41 -33.96 21.28
CA SER A 19 -22.90 -35.27 20.85
C SER A 19 -21.39 -35.15 20.60
N ALA A 20 -20.63 -35.79 21.49
CA ALA A 20 -19.25 -36.09 21.36
C ALA A 20 -19.05 -37.25 20.38
N ALA A 21 -18.12 -37.12 19.43
CA ALA A 21 -17.53 -38.27 18.76
C ALA A 21 -16.04 -37.99 18.49
N LEU A 22 -15.22 -38.66 19.25
CA LEU A 22 -13.78 -38.83 18.99
C LEU A 22 -13.61 -39.61 17.68
N ALA A 23 -12.79 -39.11 16.78
CA ALA A 23 -12.12 -39.91 15.78
C ALA A 23 -10.68 -39.41 15.63
N LEU A 24 -9.74 -40.17 16.22
CA LEU A 24 -8.33 -40.08 15.90
C LEU A 24 -8.14 -40.58 14.46
N GLY A 25 -7.74 -39.65 13.58
CA GLY A 25 -7.30 -39.97 12.22
C GLY A 25 -5.97 -39.29 11.99
N GLY A 26 -4.86 -40.03 12.14
CA GLY A 26 -3.53 -39.57 11.79
C GLY A 26 -3.44 -39.32 10.28
N CYS A 27 -3.20 -38.09 9.85
CA CYS A 27 -2.81 -37.78 8.50
C CYS A 27 -1.28 -37.81 8.39
N MET A 28 -0.80 -38.88 7.80
CA MET A 28 0.53 -39.05 7.27
C MET A 28 0.68 -38.05 6.10
N GLN A 29 1.44 -36.98 6.31
CA GLN A 29 1.82 -36.06 5.23
C GLN A 29 2.91 -36.73 4.38
N THR A 30 2.52 -37.23 3.23
CA THR A 30 3.46 -37.54 2.15
C THR A 30 3.93 -36.25 1.53
N ALA A 31 5.21 -35.90 1.78
CA ALA A 31 5.88 -34.84 1.04
C ALA A 31 5.97 -35.22 -0.43
N GLY A 32 5.21 -34.58 -1.29
CA GLY A 32 5.32 -34.69 -2.74
C GLY A 32 6.67 -34.12 -3.23
N PRO A 33 7.21 -34.63 -4.34
CA PRO A 33 8.46 -34.11 -4.88
C PRO A 33 8.30 -32.64 -5.31
N VAL A 34 9.17 -31.79 -4.75
CA VAL A 34 9.29 -30.40 -5.15
C VAL A 34 9.86 -30.39 -6.56
N ALA A 35 9.09 -29.94 -7.54
CA ALA A 35 9.58 -29.70 -8.89
C ALA A 35 10.66 -28.63 -8.85
N VAL A 36 11.90 -29.00 -9.05
CA VAL A 36 13.03 -28.10 -9.22
C VAL A 36 12.84 -27.42 -10.58
N MET A 37 12.45 -26.15 -10.56
CA MET A 37 12.36 -25.32 -11.75
C MET A 37 13.78 -25.08 -12.27
N GLN A 38 14.13 -25.66 -13.40
CA GLN A 38 15.41 -25.40 -14.06
C GLN A 38 15.47 -23.94 -14.47
N PRO A 39 16.56 -23.21 -14.17
CA PRO A 39 16.72 -21.85 -14.65
C PRO A 39 16.79 -21.87 -16.18
N ARG A 40 15.95 -21.07 -16.83
CA ARG A 40 16.05 -20.81 -18.26
C ARG A 40 17.38 -20.10 -18.55
N PRO A 41 18.11 -20.49 -19.60
CA PRO A 41 19.31 -19.75 -19.99
C PRO A 41 18.92 -18.31 -20.35
N ASP A 42 19.60 -17.38 -19.71
CA ASP A 42 19.47 -15.96 -19.97
C ASP A 42 20.03 -15.63 -21.36
N LEU A 43 19.37 -14.78 -22.10
CA LEU A 43 19.78 -14.37 -23.45
C LEU A 43 21.16 -13.70 -23.49
N ASP A 44 21.58 -13.10 -22.35
CA ASP A 44 22.91 -12.52 -22.19
C ASP A 44 24.05 -13.56 -22.19
N SER A 45 23.81 -14.75 -21.72
CA SER A 45 24.81 -15.84 -21.70
C SER A 45 25.14 -16.35 -23.10
N MET A 46 24.22 -16.20 -24.06
CA MET A 46 24.46 -16.51 -25.48
C MET A 46 25.31 -15.46 -26.22
N ALA A 47 25.33 -14.22 -25.72
CA ALA A 47 26.04 -13.12 -26.39
C ALA A 47 27.55 -13.08 -26.05
N TYR A 48 27.96 -13.58 -24.88
CA TYR A 48 29.34 -13.42 -24.38
C TYR A 48 30.13 -14.71 -24.13
N GLY A 49 29.58 -15.88 -24.45
CA GLY A 49 30.34 -17.15 -24.58
C GLY A 49 31.15 -17.61 -23.35
N GLN A 50 30.82 -17.19 -22.14
CA GLN A 50 31.49 -17.64 -20.93
C GLN A 50 30.51 -18.47 -20.05
N PRO A 51 30.78 -19.75 -19.77
CA PRO A 51 29.99 -20.52 -18.84
C PRO A 51 30.29 -20.06 -17.40
N TYR A 52 29.30 -19.45 -16.75
CA TYR A 52 29.38 -19.16 -15.33
C TYR A 52 29.23 -20.47 -14.55
N SER A 53 30.33 -20.99 -14.00
CA SER A 53 30.31 -22.16 -13.12
C SER A 53 29.68 -21.74 -11.78
N ALA A 54 28.46 -22.17 -11.53
CA ALA A 54 27.85 -22.03 -10.22
C ALA A 54 28.63 -22.81 -9.17
N PRO A 55 28.87 -22.28 -7.97
CA PRO A 55 29.50 -23.04 -6.88
C PRO A 55 28.59 -24.20 -6.46
N GLN A 56 29.10 -25.41 -6.54
CA GLN A 56 28.40 -26.60 -6.10
C GLN A 56 28.28 -26.60 -4.55
N PRO A 57 27.13 -26.97 -3.98
CA PRO A 57 27.02 -27.14 -2.55
C PRO A 57 27.91 -28.31 -2.09
N VAL A 58 28.87 -28.01 -1.22
CA VAL A 58 29.70 -29.00 -0.57
C VAL A 58 28.83 -29.79 0.42
N VAL A 59 28.51 -31.02 0.08
CA VAL A 59 27.87 -31.97 1.02
C VAL A 59 28.93 -32.41 2.02
N VAL A 60 28.89 -31.86 3.22
CA VAL A 60 29.72 -32.35 4.33
C VAL A 60 29.12 -33.66 4.83
N ALA A 61 29.71 -34.75 4.44
CA ALA A 61 29.42 -36.07 5.01
C ALA A 61 29.89 -36.09 6.47
N ASN A 62 28.95 -36.20 7.39
CA ASN A 62 29.21 -36.31 8.82
C ASN A 62 29.58 -37.79 9.13
N ASN A 63 30.87 -38.13 9.05
CA ASN A 63 31.37 -39.39 9.56
C ASN A 63 31.90 -39.18 10.97
N GLY A 64 31.33 -39.90 11.91
CA GLY A 64 31.68 -39.90 13.33
C GLY A 64 33.14 -40.30 13.58
N GLY A 65 33.78 -39.53 14.40
CA GLY A 65 35.14 -39.82 14.91
C GLY A 65 35.48 -38.98 16.11
N GLY A 66 35.62 -39.63 17.22
CA GLY A 66 36.47 -39.46 18.37
C GLY A 66 36.62 -38.09 19.05
N ALA A 67 36.43 -38.11 20.35
CA ALA A 67 36.50 -37.02 21.34
C ALA A 67 37.83 -36.22 21.45
N ILE A 68 38.75 -36.32 20.51
CA ILE A 68 40.04 -35.59 20.51
C ILE A 68 40.13 -34.51 19.45
N ALA A 69 39.10 -34.33 18.60
CA ALA A 69 39.06 -33.24 17.62
C ALA A 69 38.55 -31.89 18.21
N ALA A 70 38.10 -31.88 19.46
CA ALA A 70 37.55 -30.69 20.11
C ALA A 70 38.58 -29.70 20.65
N LEU A 71 39.85 -30.09 20.76
CA LEU A 71 40.91 -29.27 21.38
C LEU A 71 41.77 -28.46 20.41
N SER A 72 41.69 -28.73 19.09
CA SER A 72 42.47 -28.01 18.09
C SER A 72 41.79 -26.79 17.46
N ASN A 73 40.49 -26.57 17.76
CA ASN A 73 39.73 -25.45 17.15
C ASN A 73 39.70 -24.16 18.00
N SER A 74 40.41 -24.13 19.15
CA SER A 74 40.34 -22.98 20.06
C SER A 74 41.34 -21.85 19.76
N PHE A 75 42.19 -21.99 18.77
CA PHE A 75 43.23 -20.98 18.47
C PHE A 75 43.21 -20.37 17.07
N ALA A 76 42.17 -20.61 16.30
CA ALA A 76 42.05 -20.04 14.96
C ALA A 76 40.74 -19.16 14.82
N SER A 77 40.46 -18.34 15.82
CA SER A 77 39.42 -17.32 15.67
C SER A 77 40.06 -16.02 15.23
N SER A 78 40.46 -15.94 13.98
CA SER A 78 40.52 -14.63 13.32
C SER A 78 39.09 -14.12 13.18
N PRO A 79 38.78 -12.89 13.61
CA PRO A 79 37.48 -12.32 13.34
C PRO A 79 37.29 -12.22 11.81
N ALA A 80 36.41 -13.05 11.27
CA ALA A 80 35.97 -12.89 9.90
C ALA A 80 35.41 -11.47 9.73
N PRO A 81 35.77 -10.74 8.66
CA PRO A 81 35.16 -9.46 8.39
C PRO A 81 33.65 -9.68 8.32
N MET A 82 32.92 -9.02 9.22
CA MET A 82 31.45 -8.98 9.16
C MET A 82 31.07 -8.54 7.75
N PRO A 83 30.24 -9.31 7.02
CA PRO A 83 29.71 -8.82 5.78
C PRO A 83 28.97 -7.54 6.15
N VAL A 84 29.41 -6.42 5.59
CA VAL A 84 28.63 -5.17 5.64
C VAL A 84 27.32 -5.55 5.00
N GLY A 85 26.31 -5.78 5.84
CA GLY A 85 24.99 -6.10 5.37
C GLY A 85 24.51 -4.89 4.57
N TYR A 86 24.61 -5.00 3.24
CA TYR A 86 23.78 -4.16 2.40
C TYR A 86 22.38 -4.40 2.90
N ALA A 87 21.80 -3.35 3.52
CA ALA A 87 20.38 -3.38 3.86
C ALA A 87 19.68 -3.86 2.58
N ALA A 88 19.00 -5.01 2.68
CA ALA A 88 18.21 -5.51 1.56
C ALA A 88 17.37 -4.32 1.08
N PRO A 89 17.31 -4.05 -0.24
CA PRO A 89 16.49 -2.98 -0.74
C PRO A 89 15.12 -3.21 -0.13
N MET A 90 14.66 -2.25 0.68
CA MET A 90 13.29 -2.28 1.16
C MET A 90 12.45 -2.41 -0.10
N THR A 91 11.84 -3.57 -0.28
CA THR A 91 10.85 -3.74 -1.34
C THR A 91 9.80 -2.70 -1.03
N VAL A 92 9.89 -1.57 -1.73
CA VAL A 92 8.84 -0.57 -1.75
C VAL A 92 7.61 -1.37 -2.12
N ARG A 93 6.68 -1.50 -1.18
CA ARG A 93 5.37 -2.08 -1.46
C ARG A 93 4.65 -1.13 -2.41
N ASN A 94 5.05 -1.15 -3.68
CA ASN A 94 4.36 -0.53 -4.79
C ASN A 94 3.07 -1.30 -5.09
N GLY A 95 2.20 -1.47 -4.09
CA GLY A 95 1.02 -2.31 -4.23
C GLY A 95 -0.17 -1.90 -3.40
N ALA A 96 -0.08 -0.87 -2.57
CA ALA A 96 -1.26 -0.28 -1.98
C ALA A 96 -1.96 0.53 -3.08
N SER A 97 -3.06 -0.01 -3.62
CA SER A 97 -3.91 0.73 -4.56
C SER A 97 -4.33 2.04 -3.90
N TYR A 98 -4.13 3.16 -4.61
CA TYR A 98 -4.56 4.45 -4.12
C TYR A 98 -6.07 4.47 -3.88
N HIS A 99 -6.49 4.98 -2.74
CA HIS A 99 -7.89 5.16 -2.39
C HIS A 99 -8.30 6.62 -2.62
N LEU A 100 -9.32 6.78 -3.42
CA LEU A 100 -9.89 8.07 -3.77
C LEU A 100 -10.48 8.76 -2.53
N ASP A 101 -10.32 10.09 -2.47
CA ASP A 101 -10.92 10.89 -1.40
C ASP A 101 -11.36 12.27 -1.92
N ALA A 102 -12.03 13.04 -1.05
CA ALA A 102 -12.52 14.37 -1.36
C ALA A 102 -11.38 15.28 -1.86
N GLY A 103 -11.65 16.04 -2.92
CA GLY A 103 -10.68 16.92 -3.55
C GLY A 103 -9.90 16.31 -4.71
N ASP A 104 -9.94 14.99 -4.90
CA ASP A 104 -9.38 14.37 -6.10
C ASP A 104 -10.23 14.71 -7.33
N LYS A 105 -9.58 14.90 -8.47
CA LYS A 105 -10.23 15.14 -9.75
C LYS A 105 -10.01 13.94 -10.66
N LEU A 106 -11.08 13.39 -11.17
CA LEU A 106 -11.12 12.18 -11.96
C LEU A 106 -11.55 12.47 -13.39
N ARG A 107 -10.91 11.81 -14.34
CA ARG A 107 -11.40 11.71 -15.70
C ARG A 107 -12.16 10.39 -15.86
N VAL A 108 -13.44 10.49 -16.14
CA VAL A 108 -14.29 9.32 -16.41
C VAL A 108 -14.56 9.27 -17.91
N VAL A 109 -14.26 8.14 -18.53
CA VAL A 109 -14.53 7.87 -19.94
C VAL A 109 -15.56 6.76 -20.01
N VAL A 110 -16.70 7.05 -20.63
CA VAL A 110 -17.73 6.06 -20.94
C VAL A 110 -17.75 5.86 -22.45
N TYR A 111 -17.28 4.72 -22.90
CA TYR A 111 -17.15 4.45 -24.34
C TYR A 111 -18.49 4.52 -25.05
N GLY A 112 -18.50 5.24 -26.19
CA GLY A 112 -19.72 5.47 -26.97
C GLY A 112 -20.70 6.47 -26.38
N GLN A 113 -20.32 7.17 -25.28
CA GLN A 113 -21.17 8.15 -24.59
C GLN A 113 -20.39 9.43 -24.27
N GLU A 114 -20.27 10.33 -25.24
CA GLU A 114 -19.52 11.58 -25.08
C GLU A 114 -20.13 12.49 -23.99
N GLY A 115 -21.44 12.50 -23.85
CA GLY A 115 -22.13 13.30 -22.81
C GLY A 115 -21.87 12.86 -21.36
N LEU A 116 -21.32 11.66 -21.16
CA LEU A 116 -20.92 11.14 -19.84
C LEU A 116 -19.41 11.17 -19.64
N THR A 117 -18.64 11.28 -20.74
CA THR A 117 -17.17 11.36 -20.69
C THR A 117 -16.75 12.78 -20.32
N ASN A 118 -16.31 12.96 -19.05
CA ASN A 118 -15.92 14.27 -18.52
C ASN A 118 -14.99 14.13 -17.33
N SER A 119 -14.49 15.28 -16.86
CA SER A 119 -13.77 15.40 -15.60
C SER A 119 -14.74 15.66 -14.45
N TYR A 120 -14.61 14.89 -13.38
CA TYR A 120 -15.45 14.96 -12.20
C TYR A 120 -14.59 15.17 -10.95
N SER A 121 -14.97 16.10 -10.09
CA SER A 121 -14.32 16.31 -8.79
C SER A 121 -15.08 15.56 -7.71
N ILE A 122 -14.35 14.91 -6.80
CA ILE A 122 -14.94 14.28 -5.62
C ILE A 122 -15.27 15.40 -4.63
N ASP A 123 -16.54 15.50 -4.27
CA ASP A 123 -17.05 16.48 -3.32
C ASP A 123 -16.63 16.20 -1.87
N ALA A 124 -16.93 17.10 -0.95
CA ALA A 124 -16.64 16.93 0.47
C ALA A 124 -17.37 15.73 1.10
N GLY A 125 -18.48 15.29 0.51
CA GLY A 125 -19.20 14.08 0.88
C GLY A 125 -18.50 12.80 0.42
N GLY A 126 -17.49 12.91 -0.45
CA GLY A 126 -16.77 11.78 -1.03
C GLY A 126 -17.47 11.14 -2.22
N SER A 127 -18.30 11.90 -2.92
CA SER A 127 -19.09 11.45 -4.09
C SER A 127 -18.75 12.28 -5.33
N ILE A 128 -18.95 11.69 -6.50
CA ILE A 128 -19.01 12.41 -7.79
C ILE A 128 -20.44 12.47 -8.27
N THR A 129 -20.84 13.56 -8.93
CA THR A 129 -22.16 13.68 -9.52
C THR A 129 -22.08 13.55 -11.03
N MET A 130 -22.72 12.53 -11.59
CA MET A 130 -22.74 12.22 -13.02
C MET A 130 -24.15 12.37 -13.59
N PRO A 131 -24.28 12.81 -14.85
CA PRO A 131 -25.55 12.75 -15.55
C PRO A 131 -26.15 11.34 -15.55
N LEU A 132 -27.46 11.22 -15.61
CA LEU A 132 -28.25 9.98 -15.62
C LEU A 132 -28.25 9.20 -14.29
N ILE A 133 -27.10 8.98 -13.67
CA ILE A 133 -26.97 8.11 -12.48
C ILE A 133 -26.84 8.87 -11.17
N GLY A 134 -26.75 10.21 -11.22
CA GLY A 134 -26.68 11.06 -10.03
C GLY A 134 -25.38 10.88 -9.24
N ALA A 135 -25.47 10.98 -7.91
CA ALA A 135 -24.34 10.89 -7.01
C ALA A 135 -23.83 9.43 -6.88
N VAL A 136 -22.53 9.23 -7.09
CA VAL A 136 -21.82 7.95 -6.96
C VAL A 136 -20.73 8.10 -5.90
N SER A 137 -20.77 7.26 -4.87
CA SER A 137 -19.76 7.28 -3.81
C SER A 137 -18.40 6.85 -4.35
N ALA A 138 -17.38 7.69 -4.17
CA ALA A 138 -16.02 7.50 -4.65
C ALA A 138 -15.01 7.32 -3.51
N ARG A 139 -15.25 7.95 -2.34
CA ARG A 139 -14.34 7.90 -1.18
C ARG A 139 -14.03 6.46 -0.76
N GLY A 140 -12.73 6.18 -0.53
CA GLY A 140 -12.25 4.87 -0.09
C GLY A 140 -12.27 3.79 -1.18
N ARG A 141 -12.70 4.10 -2.40
CA ARG A 141 -12.65 3.19 -3.54
C ARG A 141 -11.38 3.38 -4.34
N THR A 142 -10.98 2.36 -5.07
CA THR A 142 -9.97 2.48 -6.14
C THR A 142 -10.64 2.97 -7.43
N THR A 143 -9.83 3.46 -8.38
CA THR A 143 -10.34 3.85 -9.71
C THR A 143 -11.08 2.71 -10.40
N ALA A 144 -10.56 1.49 -10.32
CA ALA A 144 -11.23 0.30 -10.86
C ALA A 144 -12.55 -0.03 -10.14
N GLY A 145 -12.58 0.11 -8.82
CA GLY A 145 -13.79 -0.09 -8.02
C GLY A 145 -14.87 0.94 -8.34
N LEU A 146 -14.48 2.20 -8.56
CA LEU A 146 -15.41 3.26 -8.98
C LEU A 146 -15.93 3.03 -10.41
N ALA A 147 -15.06 2.62 -11.35
CA ALA A 147 -15.46 2.28 -12.71
C ALA A 147 -16.52 1.17 -12.73
N GLY A 148 -16.32 0.12 -11.93
CA GLY A 148 -17.28 -0.97 -11.77
C GLY A 148 -18.64 -0.51 -11.22
N GLU A 149 -18.65 0.38 -10.22
CA GLU A 149 -19.87 0.95 -9.64
C GLU A 149 -20.64 1.81 -10.65
N ILE A 150 -19.93 2.68 -11.39
CA ILE A 150 -20.51 3.49 -12.45
C ILE A 150 -21.12 2.60 -13.54
N ALA A 151 -20.37 1.57 -13.99
CA ALA A 151 -20.87 0.63 -14.98
C ALA A 151 -22.10 -0.14 -14.50
N ALA A 152 -22.13 -0.55 -13.25
CA ALA A 152 -23.30 -1.22 -12.67
C ALA A 152 -24.55 -0.33 -12.67
N ARG A 153 -24.40 0.95 -12.29
CA ARG A 153 -25.51 1.91 -12.29
C ARG A 153 -25.98 2.26 -13.69
N LEU A 154 -25.07 2.44 -14.64
CA LEU A 154 -25.42 2.70 -16.04
C LEU A 154 -26.15 1.52 -16.69
N ARG A 155 -25.79 0.28 -16.35
CA ARG A 155 -26.45 -0.94 -16.84
C ARG A 155 -27.91 -1.03 -16.34
N ASN A 156 -28.20 -0.38 -15.25
CA ASN A 156 -29.52 -0.43 -14.61
C ASN A 156 -30.48 0.59 -15.24
N GLY A 157 -30.76 0.42 -16.55
CA GLY A 157 -31.79 1.15 -17.28
C GLY A 157 -31.30 2.18 -18.29
N TYR A 158 -29.98 2.44 -18.42
CA TYR A 158 -29.44 3.46 -19.32
C TYR A 158 -28.64 2.87 -20.47
N ILE A 159 -27.69 1.98 -20.20
CA ILE A 159 -26.78 1.41 -21.20
C ILE A 159 -26.69 -0.10 -20.98
N ARG A 160 -26.91 -0.90 -22.01
CA ARG A 160 -26.95 -2.35 -21.92
C ARG A 160 -25.60 -2.96 -21.55
N GLU A 161 -24.51 -2.47 -22.16
CA GLU A 161 -23.13 -2.94 -21.94
C GLU A 161 -22.18 -1.73 -21.77
N PRO A 162 -22.20 -1.03 -20.62
CA PRO A 162 -21.36 0.14 -20.42
C PRO A 162 -19.90 -0.28 -20.20
N SER A 163 -18.99 0.29 -20.98
CA SER A 163 -17.54 0.20 -20.79
C SER A 163 -17.07 1.53 -20.19
N VAL A 164 -16.55 1.48 -18.97
CA VAL A 164 -16.17 2.67 -18.17
C VAL A 164 -14.72 2.57 -17.77
N ALA A 165 -13.94 3.61 -18.04
CA ALA A 165 -12.60 3.81 -17.52
C ALA A 165 -12.59 5.03 -16.60
N VAL A 166 -11.87 4.92 -15.47
CA VAL A 166 -11.68 6.02 -14.50
C VAL A 166 -10.19 6.19 -14.28
N GLU A 167 -9.72 7.41 -14.48
CA GLU A 167 -8.33 7.81 -14.29
C GLU A 167 -8.27 9.00 -13.33
N ILE A 168 -7.18 9.14 -12.57
CA ILE A 168 -6.96 10.32 -11.76
C ILE A 168 -6.33 11.40 -12.62
N GLU A 169 -7.05 12.50 -12.82
CA GLU A 169 -6.57 13.66 -13.56
C GLU A 169 -5.67 14.54 -12.67
N THR A 170 -6.10 14.76 -11.42
CA THR A 170 -5.33 15.53 -10.45
C THR A 170 -5.60 15.00 -9.04
N TYR A 171 -4.54 14.75 -8.30
CA TYR A 171 -4.64 14.41 -6.89
C TYR A 171 -4.95 15.63 -6.05
N ARG A 172 -5.58 15.44 -4.90
CA ARG A 172 -5.74 16.52 -3.92
C ARG A 172 -4.38 17.06 -3.50
N PRO A 173 -4.25 18.38 -3.30
CA PRO A 173 -2.99 19.03 -2.98
C PRO A 173 -2.50 18.66 -1.58
N PHE A 174 -1.21 18.84 -1.33
CA PHE A 174 -0.62 18.81 0.00
C PHE A 174 -0.35 20.23 0.50
N PHE A 175 -0.12 20.37 1.79
CA PHE A 175 0.18 21.64 2.44
C PHE A 175 1.55 21.58 3.08
N ILE A 176 2.29 22.70 3.03
CA ILE A 176 3.56 22.84 3.71
C ILE A 176 3.57 24.12 4.52
N LEU A 177 3.97 24.03 5.78
CA LEU A 177 3.92 25.09 6.78
C LEU A 177 5.24 25.15 7.57
N GLY A 178 5.47 26.26 8.25
CA GLY A 178 6.62 26.48 9.13
C GLY A 178 7.83 27.04 8.41
N GLU A 179 9.03 26.57 8.76
CA GLU A 179 10.31 27.12 8.34
C GLU A 179 10.75 26.65 6.94
N VAL A 180 9.95 27.03 5.93
CA VAL A 180 10.28 26.93 4.50
C VAL A 180 10.19 28.30 3.86
N LEU A 181 10.82 28.50 2.68
CA LEU A 181 10.85 29.81 2.03
C LEU A 181 9.45 30.25 1.54
N ALA A 182 8.63 29.33 1.05
CA ALA A 182 7.29 29.59 0.56
C ALA A 182 6.29 28.58 1.15
N PRO A 183 5.77 28.82 2.38
CA PRO A 183 4.69 27.98 2.93
C PRO A 183 3.41 28.18 2.11
N GLY A 184 2.64 27.09 1.93
CA GLY A 184 1.42 27.16 1.15
C GLY A 184 0.88 25.79 0.73
N GLN A 185 -0.01 25.82 -0.23
CA GLN A 185 -0.62 24.65 -0.85
C GLN A 185 0.05 24.35 -2.19
N TYR A 186 0.36 23.07 -2.43
CA TYR A 186 1.06 22.62 -3.62
C TYR A 186 0.40 21.39 -4.26
N PRO A 187 0.47 21.26 -5.59
CA PRO A 187 -0.03 20.08 -6.27
C PRO A 187 0.79 18.84 -5.87
N TYR A 188 0.09 17.75 -5.61
CA TYR A 188 0.74 16.47 -5.32
C TYR A 188 1.13 15.74 -6.61
N VAL A 189 2.31 15.14 -6.61
CA VAL A 189 2.81 14.27 -7.68
C VAL A 189 3.07 12.88 -7.10
N PRO A 190 2.69 11.80 -7.78
CA PRO A 190 2.93 10.42 -7.31
C PRO A 190 4.41 10.18 -6.96
N ASN A 191 4.63 9.40 -5.90
CA ASN A 191 5.95 9.06 -5.35
C ASN A 191 6.76 10.25 -4.80
N MET A 192 6.10 11.36 -4.47
CA MET A 192 6.73 12.50 -3.82
C MET A 192 7.17 12.16 -2.40
N THR A 193 8.32 12.69 -1.98
CA THR A 193 8.82 12.62 -0.60
C THR A 193 8.70 13.96 0.08
N VAL A 194 8.87 13.99 1.41
CA VAL A 194 8.95 15.22 2.20
C VAL A 194 10.06 16.14 1.68
N GLU A 195 11.21 15.58 1.29
CA GLU A 195 12.32 16.35 0.73
C GLU A 195 11.93 17.06 -0.57
N SER A 196 11.24 16.35 -1.47
CA SER A 196 10.72 16.91 -2.72
C SER A 196 9.72 18.03 -2.45
N ALA A 197 8.85 17.87 -1.45
CA ALA A 197 7.87 18.88 -1.06
C ALA A 197 8.54 20.15 -0.54
N VAL A 198 9.57 20.01 0.30
CA VAL A 198 10.35 21.14 0.79
C VAL A 198 11.07 21.84 -0.36
N ALA A 199 11.66 21.08 -1.30
CA ALA A 199 12.33 21.66 -2.47
C ALA A 199 11.36 22.49 -3.34
N ILE A 200 10.13 22.00 -3.57
CA ILE A 200 9.08 22.73 -4.30
C ILE A 200 8.67 24.02 -3.56
N ALA A 201 8.67 24.01 -2.23
CA ALA A 201 8.42 25.19 -1.40
C ALA A 201 9.61 26.18 -1.33
N GLY A 202 10.59 26.03 -2.22
CA GLY A 202 11.76 26.89 -2.30
C GLY A 202 12.90 26.50 -1.37
N GLY A 203 12.75 25.39 -0.62
CA GLY A 203 13.75 24.91 0.34
C GLY A 203 13.49 25.37 1.79
N PHE A 204 14.39 24.96 2.65
CA PHE A 204 14.38 25.30 4.08
C PHE A 204 14.76 26.75 4.33
N SER A 205 14.10 27.39 5.30
CA SER A 205 14.56 28.66 5.83
C SER A 205 15.89 28.52 6.58
N PRO A 206 16.64 29.60 6.85
CA PRO A 206 17.86 29.55 7.66
C PRO A 206 17.67 29.00 9.08
N ARG A 207 16.44 29.10 9.63
CA ARG A 207 16.09 28.67 10.97
C ARG A 207 15.48 27.27 11.03
N ALA A 208 15.31 26.63 9.89
CA ALA A 208 14.66 25.35 9.79
C ALA A 208 15.44 24.21 10.48
N LYS A 209 14.69 23.32 11.11
CA LYS A 209 15.19 21.99 11.49
C LYS A 209 15.19 21.11 10.24
N ARG A 210 16.36 20.58 9.85
CA ARG A 210 16.56 19.89 8.58
C ARG A 210 16.62 18.37 8.68
N ASP A 211 16.53 17.81 9.87
CA ASP A 211 16.68 16.37 10.10
C ASP A 211 15.33 15.64 9.99
N VAL A 212 14.31 16.24 10.57
CA VAL A 212 12.97 15.67 10.67
C VAL A 212 11.91 16.76 10.51
N VAL A 213 10.75 16.34 10.03
CA VAL A 213 9.54 17.17 9.93
C VAL A 213 8.37 16.46 10.59
N THR A 214 7.31 17.19 10.85
CA THR A 214 6.06 16.61 11.32
C THR A 214 5.09 16.52 10.15
N VAL A 215 4.64 15.30 9.82
CA VAL A 215 3.59 15.05 8.82
C VAL A 215 2.29 14.75 9.54
N THR A 216 1.24 15.45 9.15
CA THR A 216 -0.13 15.17 9.57
C THR A 216 -0.88 14.59 8.39
N HIS A 217 -1.28 13.34 8.51
CA HIS A 217 -2.11 12.62 7.54
C HIS A 217 -3.55 12.59 8.03
N THR A 218 -4.51 12.91 7.15
CA THR A 218 -5.93 12.88 7.48
C THR A 218 -6.62 11.89 6.56
N GLU A 219 -7.16 10.81 7.13
CA GLU A 219 -7.89 9.78 6.40
C GLU A 219 -9.16 9.40 7.17
N ASN A 220 -10.27 9.25 6.45
CA ASN A 220 -11.56 8.81 7.00
C ASN A 220 -12.05 9.61 8.24
N GLY A 221 -11.71 10.90 8.31
CA GLY A 221 -12.07 11.77 9.43
C GLY A 221 -11.18 11.63 10.67
N GLY A 222 -10.16 10.74 10.63
CA GLY A 222 -9.09 10.66 11.62
C GLY A 222 -7.86 11.43 11.18
N SER A 223 -7.15 12.05 12.13
CA SER A 223 -5.88 12.73 11.89
C SER A 223 -4.77 12.02 12.63
N MET A 224 -3.74 11.59 11.90
CA MET A 224 -2.53 10.98 12.46
C MET A 224 -1.34 11.92 12.25
N ARG A 225 -0.63 12.22 13.32
CA ARG A 225 0.55 13.09 13.30
C ARG A 225 1.79 12.31 13.68
N ALA A 226 2.83 12.38 12.84
CA ALA A 226 4.10 11.70 13.07
C ALA A 226 5.28 12.60 12.76
N VAL A 227 6.38 12.42 13.50
CA VAL A 227 7.68 13.02 13.18
C VAL A 227 8.43 12.04 12.30
N VAL A 228 8.83 12.48 11.12
CA VAL A 228 9.40 11.62 10.07
C VAL A 228 10.66 12.22 9.47
N PRO A 229 11.60 11.39 8.96
CA PRO A 229 12.76 11.87 8.21
C PRO A 229 12.34 12.38 6.81
N LEU A 230 13.21 13.15 6.17
CA LEU A 230 12.94 13.80 4.88
C LEU A 230 12.67 12.83 3.72
N GLY A 231 13.26 11.65 3.74
CA GLY A 231 13.02 10.61 2.71
C GLY A 231 11.68 9.92 2.80
N THR A 232 10.79 10.29 3.75
CA THR A 232 9.48 9.68 3.92
C THR A 232 8.56 10.03 2.76
N PRO A 233 7.87 9.04 2.14
CA PRO A 233 6.87 9.29 1.12
C PRO A 233 5.70 10.11 1.70
N LEU A 234 5.21 11.06 0.91
CA LEU A 234 4.00 11.83 1.18
C LEU A 234 2.79 11.21 0.48
N ASN A 235 1.64 11.42 1.09
CA ASN A 235 0.35 11.09 0.48
C ASN A 235 -0.40 12.37 0.08
N PRO A 236 -1.30 12.28 -0.90
CA PRO A 236 -2.18 13.41 -1.23
C PRO A 236 -2.98 13.87 -0.01
N GLY A 237 -3.07 15.18 0.20
CA GLY A 237 -3.78 15.77 1.33
C GLY A 237 -2.96 15.87 2.64
N ASP A 238 -1.71 15.42 2.66
CA ASP A 238 -0.84 15.55 3.84
C ASP A 238 -0.52 17.03 4.13
N THR A 239 -0.32 17.31 5.41
CA THR A 239 0.21 18.58 5.88
C THR A 239 1.59 18.36 6.47
N VAL A 240 2.61 18.98 5.86
CA VAL A 240 4.00 18.95 6.30
C VAL A 240 4.27 20.19 7.13
N PHE A 241 4.75 20.02 8.36
CA PHE A 241 5.19 21.10 9.23
C PHE A 241 6.68 21.02 9.47
N VAL A 242 7.42 22.03 9.02
CA VAL A 242 8.85 22.19 9.24
C VAL A 242 9.08 23.03 10.49
N GLY A 243 9.65 22.42 11.51
CA GLY A 243 9.91 23.07 12.77
C GLY A 243 11.13 24.00 12.73
N GLU A 244 11.21 24.89 13.69
CA GLU A 244 12.37 25.72 13.94
C GLU A 244 13.46 24.91 14.66
N ARG A 245 14.71 25.21 14.34
CA ARG A 245 15.89 24.66 15.03
C ARG A 245 16.15 25.47 16.30
N TRP A 246 16.07 24.83 17.45
CA TRP A 246 16.53 25.38 18.70
C TRP A 246 18.06 25.22 18.78
N PHE A 247 18.73 26.23 19.29
CA PHE A 247 20.19 26.25 19.45
C PHE A 247 20.62 25.37 20.61
#